data_b2cd949f80ff6ba6e371b0760abf8560
#
_entry.id   b2cd949f80ff6ba6e371b0760abf8560
#
_cell.length_a   1.000
_cell.length_b   1.000
_cell.length_c   1.000
_cell.angle_alpha   90.00
_cell.angle_beta   90.00
_cell.angle_gamma   90.00
#
_symmetry.space_group_name_H-M   'P 1'
#
loop_
_entity.id
_entity.type
_entity.pdbx_description
1 polymer ?
#
loop_
_entity_poly.entity_id
_entity_poly.type
_entity_poly.pdbx_seq_one_letter_code
_entity_poly.pdbx_strand_id
1 'polypeptide(L)'
;LVPGYEAPINLVYSQRNRSACVRIPITGNNPKAKRLEFRCPDSSGNPYLAFAAMLMAGIDGIKKKIEPLAPVDKDLYELPPDEAANIPQAPTSLSAVIDRLESDHDYLTEGGVFTSDLIETYISYKRENEILPIQIRPHPYEFSLYYDV
;
A
#
# COMPACT_ATOMS: atom_id res chain seq x y z
N LEU A 1 2.64 6.64 4.98
CA LEU A 1 3.25 7.37 3.85
C LEU A 1 2.65 8.77 3.79
N VAL A 2 3.51 9.78 3.66
CA VAL A 2 3.05 11.19 3.59
C VAL A 2 3.06 11.61 2.13
N PRO A 3 1.92 12.06 1.57
CA PRO A 3 1.85 12.57 0.21
C PRO A 3 2.81 13.75 -0.01
N GLY A 4 3.42 13.82 -1.19
CA GLY A 4 4.32 14.91 -1.55
C GLY A 4 5.79 14.75 -1.14
N TYR A 5 6.15 13.72 -0.38
CA TYR A 5 7.53 13.37 -0.04
C TYR A 5 7.85 12.03 -0.68
N GLU A 6 8.63 11.91 -1.66
CA GLU A 6 9.11 10.68 -2.35
C GLU A 6 8.41 9.34 -1.95
N ALA A 7 7.20 9.43 -1.36
CA ALA A 7 6.41 8.32 -0.89
C ALA A 7 5.69 7.67 -2.08
N PRO A 8 5.83 6.36 -2.28
CA PRO A 8 5.22 5.65 -3.41
C PRO A 8 3.73 5.36 -3.13
N ILE A 9 2.94 6.41 -2.94
CA ILE A 9 1.51 6.30 -2.63
C ILE A 9 0.63 6.03 -3.85
N ASN A 10 1.14 6.31 -5.05
CA ASN A 10 0.36 6.15 -6.28
C ASN A 10 0.37 4.68 -6.71
N LEU A 11 -0.82 4.07 -6.77
CA LEU A 11 -1.02 2.66 -7.10
C LEU A 11 -0.90 2.42 -8.62
N VAL A 12 0.26 2.74 -9.14
CA VAL A 12 0.63 2.58 -10.54
C VAL A 12 1.99 1.88 -10.65
N TYR A 13 2.32 1.42 -11.85
CA TYR A 13 3.67 0.98 -12.13
C TYR A 13 4.36 1.91 -13.15
N SER A 14 5.67 1.94 -13.11
CA SER A 14 6.48 2.75 -14.01
C SER A 14 7.83 2.11 -14.27
N GLN A 15 8.38 2.40 -15.45
CA GLN A 15 9.78 2.17 -15.74
C GLN A 15 10.57 3.37 -15.19
N ARG A 16 11.49 3.15 -14.23
CA ARG A 16 12.38 4.13 -13.61
C ARG A 16 11.79 4.99 -12.50
N ASN A 17 10.52 5.42 -12.59
CA ASN A 17 9.96 6.41 -11.67
C ASN A 17 9.87 5.89 -10.24
N ARG A 18 10.38 6.65 -9.28
CA ARG A 18 10.36 6.30 -7.85
C ARG A 18 9.06 6.71 -7.15
N SER A 19 8.24 7.54 -7.77
CA SER A 19 6.94 7.94 -7.22
C SER A 19 5.84 6.89 -7.41
N ALA A 20 6.07 5.89 -8.28
CA ALA A 20 5.16 4.76 -8.48
C ALA A 20 5.33 3.70 -7.39
N CYS A 21 4.23 3.04 -6.99
CA CYS A 21 4.27 1.97 -6.00
C CYS A 21 4.97 0.71 -6.52
N VAL A 22 4.91 0.45 -7.82
CA VAL A 22 5.66 -0.63 -8.48
C VAL A 22 6.63 -0.01 -9.48
N ARG A 23 7.90 -0.28 -9.30
CA ARG A 23 8.96 0.16 -10.20
C ARG A 23 9.55 -1.02 -10.95
N ILE A 24 9.76 -0.85 -12.25
CA ILE A 24 10.49 -1.78 -13.11
C ILE A 24 11.86 -1.17 -13.41
N PRO A 25 12.95 -1.61 -12.75
CA PRO A 25 14.28 -1.07 -13.03
C PRO A 25 14.75 -1.43 -14.43
N ILE A 26 15.49 -0.52 -15.05
CA ILE A 26 16.19 -0.81 -16.31
C ILE A 26 17.46 -1.57 -15.99
N THR A 27 17.49 -2.82 -16.40
CA THR A 27 18.59 -3.76 -16.13
C THR A 27 19.37 -4.15 -17.38
N GLY A 28 19.16 -3.45 -18.49
CA GLY A 28 19.74 -3.80 -19.77
C GLY A 28 19.30 -5.20 -20.26
N ASN A 29 20.18 -5.90 -20.95
CA ASN A 29 19.89 -7.21 -21.54
C ASN A 29 20.13 -8.41 -20.59
N ASN A 30 20.49 -8.18 -19.32
CA ASN A 30 20.74 -9.26 -18.39
C ASN A 30 19.40 -9.84 -17.85
N PRO A 31 18.99 -11.05 -18.27
CA PRO A 31 17.73 -11.63 -17.86
C PRO A 31 17.68 -11.96 -16.36
N LYS A 32 18.83 -12.20 -15.72
CA LYS A 32 18.92 -12.48 -14.27
C LYS A 32 18.74 -11.23 -13.41
N ALA A 33 18.89 -10.04 -13.99
CA ALA A 33 18.69 -8.79 -13.27
C ALA A 33 17.26 -8.25 -13.41
N LYS A 34 16.43 -8.85 -14.26
CA LYS A 34 15.02 -8.46 -14.43
C LYS A 34 14.25 -8.69 -13.13
N ARG A 35 13.63 -7.63 -12.64
CA ARG A 35 12.81 -7.65 -11.43
C ARG A 35 11.80 -6.53 -11.46
N LEU A 36 10.82 -6.62 -10.59
CA LEU A 36 9.98 -5.49 -10.20
C LEU A 36 10.22 -5.18 -8.71
N GLU A 37 10.02 -3.94 -8.33
CA GLU A 37 10.21 -3.45 -6.96
C GLU A 37 8.87 -2.91 -6.47
N PHE A 38 8.26 -3.62 -5.52
CA PHE A 38 7.09 -3.11 -4.82
C PHE A 38 7.54 -2.27 -3.63
N ARG A 39 7.15 -1.00 -3.58
CA ARG A 39 7.75 0.03 -2.73
C ARG A 39 6.83 0.50 -1.59
N CYS A 40 5.60 0.01 -1.52
CA CYS A 40 4.64 0.42 -0.50
C CYS A 40 4.85 -0.18 0.90
N PRO A 41 5.43 -1.38 1.09
CA PRO A 41 5.54 -1.96 2.42
C PRO A 41 6.34 -1.08 3.37
N ASP A 42 5.85 -1.00 4.61
CA ASP A 42 6.51 -0.33 5.71
C ASP A 42 7.69 -1.16 6.24
N SER A 43 8.76 -0.51 6.66
CA SER A 43 9.95 -1.17 7.19
C SER A 43 9.69 -1.86 8.54
N SER A 44 8.65 -1.48 9.28
CA SER A 44 8.21 -2.11 10.52
C SER A 44 7.26 -3.29 10.31
N GLY A 45 6.83 -3.53 9.07
CA GLY A 45 5.92 -4.61 8.71
C GLY A 45 6.54 -5.99 8.94
N ASN A 46 5.70 -6.97 9.33
CA ASN A 46 6.15 -8.37 9.43
C ASN A 46 6.47 -8.91 8.02
N PRO A 47 7.74 -9.25 7.72
CA PRO A 47 8.13 -9.65 6.37
C PRO A 47 7.49 -10.97 5.92
N TYR A 48 7.21 -11.88 6.83
CA TYR A 48 6.58 -13.16 6.49
C TYR A 48 5.15 -12.95 5.98
N LEU A 49 4.37 -12.13 6.68
CA LEU A 49 3.00 -11.80 6.25
C LEU A 49 3.03 -10.98 4.97
N ALA A 50 3.93 -9.99 4.87
CA ALA A 50 4.04 -9.14 3.69
C ALA A 50 4.40 -9.94 2.43
N PHE A 51 5.41 -10.82 2.51
CA PHE A 51 5.82 -11.63 1.36
C PHE A 51 4.76 -12.65 0.95
N ALA A 52 4.10 -13.29 1.93
CA ALA A 52 2.99 -14.18 1.64
C ALA A 52 1.84 -13.44 0.94
N ALA A 53 1.42 -12.28 1.46
CA ALA A 53 0.35 -11.48 0.86
C ALA A 53 0.69 -10.98 -0.56
N MET A 54 1.93 -10.52 -0.79
CA MET A 54 2.39 -10.10 -2.12
C MET A 54 2.38 -11.26 -3.12
N LEU A 55 2.82 -12.45 -2.69
CA LEU A 55 2.80 -13.63 -3.54
C LEU A 55 1.37 -14.05 -3.87
N MET A 56 0.47 -14.06 -2.89
CA MET A 56 -0.95 -14.38 -3.10
C MET A 56 -1.62 -13.40 -4.05
N ALA A 57 -1.37 -12.10 -3.89
CA ALA A 57 -1.88 -11.08 -4.82
C ALA A 57 -1.36 -11.29 -6.26
N GLY A 58 -0.08 -11.62 -6.42
CA GLY A 58 0.49 -11.93 -7.73
C GLY A 58 -0.12 -13.15 -8.39
N ILE A 59 -0.33 -14.23 -7.61
CA ILE A 59 -0.97 -15.46 -8.09
C ILE A 59 -2.43 -15.20 -8.49
N ASP A 60 -3.16 -14.44 -7.68
CA ASP A 60 -4.55 -14.06 -7.96
C ASP A 60 -4.65 -13.27 -9.28
N GLY A 61 -3.77 -12.27 -9.46
CA GLY A 61 -3.69 -11.50 -10.69
C GLY A 61 -3.44 -12.36 -11.93
N ILE A 62 -2.53 -13.34 -11.84
CA ILE A 62 -2.24 -14.29 -12.94
C ILE A 62 -3.46 -15.19 -13.22
N LYS A 63 -4.08 -15.76 -12.18
CA LYS A 63 -5.25 -16.63 -12.33
C LYS A 63 -6.44 -15.91 -12.94
N LYS A 64 -6.70 -14.69 -12.50
CA LYS A 64 -7.79 -13.84 -12.99
C LYS A 64 -7.45 -13.13 -14.31
N LYS A 65 -6.21 -13.26 -14.79
CA LYS A 65 -5.71 -12.57 -16.00
C LYS A 65 -5.95 -11.06 -15.93
N ILE A 66 -5.65 -10.47 -14.78
CA ILE A 66 -5.80 -9.03 -14.57
C ILE A 66 -4.73 -8.32 -15.39
N GLU A 67 -5.17 -7.52 -16.34
CA GLU A 67 -4.27 -6.64 -17.09
C GLU A 67 -4.01 -5.36 -16.27
N PRO A 68 -2.75 -5.02 -15.98
CA PRO A 68 -2.43 -3.79 -15.29
C PRO A 68 -2.78 -2.57 -16.16
N LEU A 69 -3.07 -1.45 -15.52
CA LEU A 69 -3.23 -0.16 -16.20
C LEU A 69 -1.96 0.18 -16.99
N ALA A 70 -2.05 1.14 -17.91
CA ALA A 70 -0.88 1.62 -18.64
C ALA A 70 0.19 2.16 -17.66
N PRO A 71 1.50 1.99 -17.96
CA PRO A 71 2.55 2.54 -17.12
C PRO A 71 2.50 4.07 -17.08
N VAL A 72 2.78 4.64 -15.92
CA VAL A 72 2.84 6.10 -15.75
C VAL A 72 4.30 6.50 -15.60
N ASP A 73 4.91 6.92 -16.70
CA ASP A 73 6.33 7.30 -16.74
C ASP A 73 6.57 8.81 -16.55
N LYS A 74 5.50 9.59 -16.31
CA LYS A 74 5.54 11.00 -15.93
C LYS A 74 5.98 11.16 -14.48
N ASP A 75 6.54 12.33 -14.13
CA ASP A 75 6.74 12.67 -12.72
C ASP A 75 5.39 12.89 -12.03
N LEU A 76 5.08 12.02 -11.07
CA LEU A 76 3.80 12.03 -10.36
C LEU A 76 3.70 13.16 -9.32
N TYR A 77 4.81 13.80 -8.98
CA TYR A 77 4.81 14.94 -8.05
C TYR A 77 4.44 16.26 -8.72
N GLU A 78 4.64 16.35 -10.04
CA GLU A 78 4.39 17.56 -10.84
C GLU A 78 3.15 17.43 -11.75
N LEU A 79 2.29 16.43 -11.48
CA LEU A 79 1.08 16.24 -12.28
C LEU A 79 0.08 17.38 -12.07
N PRO A 80 -0.59 17.84 -13.13
CA PRO A 80 -1.76 18.71 -12.99
C PRO A 80 -2.83 18.06 -12.10
N PRO A 81 -3.58 18.84 -11.30
CA PRO A 81 -4.60 18.30 -10.39
C PRO A 81 -5.61 17.37 -11.05
N ASP A 82 -6.01 17.66 -12.28
CA ASP A 82 -6.97 16.87 -13.04
C ASP A 82 -6.43 15.49 -13.43
N GLU A 83 -5.13 15.40 -13.75
CA GLU A 83 -4.48 14.13 -14.04
C GLU A 83 -4.23 13.35 -12.73
N ALA A 84 -3.80 14.02 -11.67
CA ALA A 84 -3.54 13.42 -10.37
C ALA A 84 -4.79 12.79 -9.74
N ALA A 85 -5.96 13.43 -9.92
CA ALA A 85 -7.25 12.94 -9.41
C ALA A 85 -7.66 11.57 -10.00
N ASN A 86 -7.16 11.21 -11.18
CA ASN A 86 -7.46 9.94 -11.85
C ASN A 86 -6.50 8.80 -11.45
N ILE A 87 -5.46 9.09 -10.67
CA ILE A 87 -4.49 8.09 -10.23
C ILE A 87 -4.94 7.49 -8.90
N PRO A 88 -5.17 6.17 -8.82
CA PRO A 88 -5.52 5.53 -7.57
C PRO A 88 -4.37 5.66 -6.57
N GLN A 89 -4.71 5.95 -5.32
CA GLN A 89 -3.73 6.11 -4.25
C GLN A 89 -3.93 5.08 -3.14
N ALA A 90 -2.83 4.75 -2.46
CA ALA A 90 -2.86 3.94 -1.26
C ALA A 90 -3.65 4.66 -0.15
N PRO A 91 -4.36 3.93 0.71
CA PRO A 91 -5.02 4.52 1.86
C PRO A 91 -4.05 5.32 2.73
N THR A 92 -4.51 6.45 3.26
CA THR A 92 -3.66 7.40 4.00
C THR A 92 -3.62 7.17 5.51
N SER A 93 -4.40 6.23 6.02
CA SER A 93 -4.43 5.90 7.45
C SER A 93 -4.48 4.40 7.68
N LEU A 94 -4.00 3.97 8.85
CA LEU A 94 -4.07 2.56 9.25
C LEU A 94 -5.52 2.08 9.32
N SER A 95 -6.46 2.91 9.81
CA SER A 95 -7.88 2.57 9.82
C SER A 95 -8.39 2.24 8.42
N ALA A 96 -8.12 3.11 7.44
CA ALA A 96 -8.55 2.89 6.07
C ALA A 96 -7.90 1.64 5.43
N VAL A 97 -6.65 1.31 5.80
CA VAL A 97 -6.00 0.06 5.34
C VAL A 97 -6.69 -1.16 5.93
N ILE A 98 -7.02 -1.13 7.23
CA ILE A 98 -7.71 -2.24 7.91
C ILE A 98 -9.12 -2.44 7.34
N ASP A 99 -9.85 -1.37 7.04
CA ASP A 99 -11.16 -1.45 6.40
C ASP A 99 -11.08 -2.06 5.00
N ARG A 100 -10.01 -1.79 4.24
CA ARG A 100 -9.75 -2.46 2.96
C ARG A 100 -9.44 -3.93 3.13
N LEU A 101 -8.61 -4.30 4.11
CA LEU A 101 -8.32 -5.70 4.40
C LEU A 101 -9.59 -6.47 4.79
N GLU A 102 -10.48 -5.86 5.57
CA GLU A 102 -11.75 -6.46 5.95
C GLU A 102 -12.69 -6.69 4.76
N SER A 103 -12.72 -5.74 3.82
CA SER A 103 -13.62 -5.79 2.66
C SER A 103 -13.10 -6.60 1.48
N ASP A 104 -11.79 -6.81 1.36
CA ASP A 104 -11.16 -7.47 0.21
C ASP A 104 -9.94 -8.29 0.64
N HIS A 105 -10.17 -9.54 1.01
CA HIS A 105 -9.11 -10.47 1.42
C HIS A 105 -9.28 -11.90 0.88
N ASP A 106 -10.25 -12.15 0.01
CA ASP A 106 -10.55 -13.50 -0.49
C ASP A 106 -9.31 -14.16 -1.12
N TYR A 107 -8.51 -13.38 -1.85
CA TYR A 107 -7.27 -13.86 -2.48
C TYR A 107 -6.23 -14.34 -1.44
N LEU A 108 -6.24 -13.84 -0.22
CA LEU A 108 -5.33 -14.25 0.86
C LEU A 108 -5.70 -15.61 1.42
N THR A 109 -6.99 -15.93 1.47
CA THR A 109 -7.49 -17.18 2.04
C THR A 109 -7.44 -18.34 1.07
N GLU A 110 -7.20 -18.07 -0.22
CA GLU A 110 -7.12 -19.10 -1.23
C GLU A 110 -6.00 -20.13 -0.92
N GLY A 111 -6.35 -21.39 -1.01
CA GLY A 111 -5.42 -22.48 -0.69
C GLY A 111 -5.04 -22.60 0.80
N GLY A 112 -5.70 -21.86 1.69
CA GLY A 112 -5.47 -21.90 3.14
C GLY A 112 -4.15 -21.28 3.58
N VAL A 113 -3.56 -20.38 2.79
CA VAL A 113 -2.31 -19.68 3.13
C VAL A 113 -2.52 -18.75 4.32
N PHE A 114 -3.57 -17.94 4.26
CA PHE A 114 -4.09 -17.21 5.42
C PHE A 114 -5.41 -17.85 5.86
N THR A 115 -5.62 -17.98 7.16
CA THR A 115 -6.91 -18.42 7.69
C THR A 115 -7.81 -17.22 7.99
N SER A 116 -9.13 -17.39 7.90
CA SER A 116 -10.07 -16.33 8.29
C SER A 116 -9.84 -15.87 9.72
N ASP A 117 -9.60 -16.81 10.64
CA ASP A 117 -9.27 -16.53 12.04
C ASP A 117 -8.02 -15.64 12.19
N LEU A 118 -6.97 -15.90 11.41
CA LEU A 118 -5.78 -15.03 11.41
C LEU A 118 -6.09 -13.61 10.94
N ILE A 119 -6.88 -13.46 9.88
CA ILE A 119 -7.25 -12.15 9.33
C ILE A 119 -8.14 -11.40 10.32
N GLU A 120 -9.17 -12.05 10.86
CA GLU A 120 -10.07 -11.45 11.85
C GLU A 120 -9.32 -11.03 13.12
N THR A 121 -8.45 -11.91 13.64
CA THR A 121 -7.60 -11.60 14.80
C THR A 121 -6.66 -10.43 14.52
N TYR A 122 -6.04 -10.37 13.33
CA TYR A 122 -5.17 -9.27 12.94
C TYR A 122 -5.93 -7.94 12.86
N ILE A 123 -7.12 -7.94 12.26
CA ILE A 123 -7.99 -6.75 12.16
C ILE A 123 -8.39 -6.26 13.55
N SER A 124 -8.90 -7.16 14.42
CA SER A 124 -9.31 -6.82 15.79
C SER A 124 -8.13 -6.27 16.59
N TYR A 125 -6.97 -6.95 16.52
CA TYR A 125 -5.77 -6.50 17.21
C TYR A 125 -5.35 -5.08 16.78
N LYS A 126 -5.32 -4.80 15.47
CA LYS A 126 -4.95 -3.47 14.96
C LYS A 126 -5.94 -2.39 15.38
N ARG A 127 -7.24 -2.70 15.36
CA ARG A 127 -8.28 -1.75 15.79
C ARG A 127 -8.18 -1.43 17.28
N GLU A 128 -8.02 -2.44 18.13
CA GLU A 128 -8.06 -2.28 19.58
C GLU A 128 -6.74 -1.75 20.15
N ASN A 129 -5.60 -2.20 19.62
CA ASN A 129 -4.29 -1.92 20.23
C ASN A 129 -3.49 -0.80 19.54
N GLU A 130 -3.85 -0.44 18.31
CA GLU A 130 -3.12 0.60 17.57
C GLU A 130 -4.02 1.77 17.17
N ILE A 131 -5.17 1.53 16.53
CA ILE A 131 -6.04 2.60 16.02
C ILE A 131 -6.75 3.33 17.17
N LEU A 132 -7.50 2.59 17.98
CA LEU A 132 -8.27 3.17 19.09
C LEU A 132 -7.39 3.93 20.09
N PRO A 133 -6.23 3.40 20.55
CA PRO A 133 -5.35 4.13 21.46
C PRO A 133 -4.85 5.47 20.92
N ILE A 134 -4.67 5.59 19.62
CA ILE A 134 -4.27 6.87 18.99
C ILE A 134 -5.47 7.82 18.92
N GLN A 135 -6.64 7.31 18.50
CA GLN A 135 -7.84 8.13 18.33
C GLN A 135 -8.36 8.77 19.62
N ILE A 136 -8.21 8.08 20.76
CA ILE A 136 -8.68 8.58 22.06
C ILE A 136 -7.65 9.45 22.81
N ARG A 137 -6.49 9.73 22.22
CA ARG A 137 -5.45 10.58 22.80
C ARG A 137 -5.29 11.86 22.02
N PRO A 138 -5.18 13.02 22.70
CA PRO A 138 -4.97 14.28 22.01
C PRO A 138 -3.61 14.27 21.30
N HIS A 139 -3.59 14.78 20.07
CA HIS A 139 -2.35 14.99 19.35
C HIS A 139 -1.61 16.22 19.90
N PRO A 140 -0.28 16.23 20.03
CA PRO A 140 0.46 17.40 20.54
C PRO A 140 0.15 18.71 19.79
N TYR A 141 -0.16 18.65 18.52
CA TYR A 141 -0.53 19.82 17.70
C TYR A 141 -1.89 20.44 18.10
N GLU A 142 -2.78 19.66 18.72
CA GLU A 142 -4.07 20.18 19.23
C GLU A 142 -3.86 21.21 20.32
N PHE A 143 -2.82 21.08 21.13
CA PHE A 143 -2.46 22.10 22.12
C PHE A 143 -2.11 23.44 21.45
N SER A 144 -1.41 23.40 20.31
CA SER A 144 -1.11 24.62 19.55
C SER A 144 -2.34 25.25 18.89
N LEU A 145 -3.34 24.43 18.55
CA LEU A 145 -4.57 24.90 17.91
C LEU A 145 -5.60 25.46 18.90
N TYR A 146 -5.68 24.89 20.11
CA TYR A 146 -6.81 25.10 21.01
C TYR A 146 -6.41 25.60 22.41
N TYR A 147 -5.14 25.89 22.68
CA TYR A 147 -4.69 26.29 24.02
C TYR A 147 -5.16 27.71 24.42
N ASP A 148 -5.33 28.59 23.45
CA ASP A 148 -5.67 30.00 23.65
C ASP A 148 -7.13 30.36 23.25
N VAL A 149 -8.05 29.40 23.26
CA VAL A 149 -9.49 29.63 22.99
C VAL A 149 -10.29 29.66 24.25
#